data_54e9b2e2d418bf9d41458b91a42e8282
#
_entry.id   54e9b2e2d418bf9d41458b91a42e8282
#
_cell.length_a   1.000
_cell.length_b   1.000
_cell.length_c   1.000
_cell.angle_alpha   90.00
_cell.angle_beta   90.00
_cell.angle_gamma   90.00
#
_symmetry.space_group_name_H-M   'P 1'
#
loop_
_entity.id
_entity.type
_entity.pdbx_description
1 polymer ?
#
loop_
_entity_poly.entity_id
_entity_poly.type
_entity_poly.pdbx_seq_one_letter_code
_entity_poly.pdbx_strand_id
1 'polypeptide(L)'
;MSDQYVISRRSALGVIGAGSAAAALAACSTSNSNGGGGSDSSKRDDYSGEVKLEKFDTSAGNYEPATREHPAKNVPKPIKPDNLNDKSVEGFYQNIAFLVAGMQYISMTADGSALKESNIKNKEQVSTLEEQMKSSGAPDKSWSEDFTVKASLDTPQPKIEGDNYTWEGKLSINLGSFMVRDGQAIDIPEKSRHQEMPYTFTGTYKDGTWEIDLKPKTSASSGASGGASTGSGSGGGFGF
;
A
#
# COMPACT_ATOMS: atom_id res chain seq x y z
N MET A 1 26.92 -53.87 18.20
CA MET A 1 25.95 -53.83 19.29
C MET A 1 25.01 -52.73 18.99
N SER A 2 23.85 -53.15 18.61
CA SER A 2 22.71 -52.35 18.16
C SER A 2 21.94 -51.82 19.35
N ASP A 3 21.44 -50.63 19.31
CA ASP A 3 20.24 -50.30 20.03
C ASP A 3 19.42 -49.27 19.24
N GLN A 4 18.37 -49.78 18.65
CA GLN A 4 17.29 -49.01 18.03
C GLN A 4 16.32 -48.58 19.11
N TYR A 5 16.04 -47.27 19.22
CA TYR A 5 14.88 -46.82 19.98
C TYR A 5 13.71 -46.53 19.03
N VAL A 6 12.77 -47.45 19.10
CA VAL A 6 11.41 -47.33 18.55
C VAL A 6 10.56 -46.55 19.56
N ILE A 7 10.05 -45.41 19.21
CA ILE A 7 9.03 -44.71 19.99
C ILE A 7 7.66 -44.91 19.34
N SER A 8 6.86 -45.73 20.06
CA SER A 8 5.48 -46.09 19.78
C SER A 8 4.52 -44.92 19.96
N ARG A 9 3.62 -44.78 18.96
CA ARG A 9 2.39 -43.97 19.08
C ARG A 9 1.41 -44.72 19.96
N ARG A 10 0.86 -44.08 20.98
CA ARG A 10 -0.49 -44.41 21.49
C ARG A 10 -1.16 -43.20 22.16
N SER A 11 -2.32 -42.97 21.66
CA SER A 11 -3.44 -42.16 22.08
C SER A 11 -3.70 -42.13 23.59
N ALA A 12 -4.14 -41.00 24.12
CA ALA A 12 -5.02 -40.92 25.26
C ALA A 12 -6.01 -39.79 25.09
N LEU A 13 -7.26 -40.17 24.87
CA LEU A 13 -8.46 -39.37 25.07
C LEU A 13 -8.78 -39.29 26.55
N GLY A 14 -9.20 -38.13 27.04
CA GLY A 14 -9.75 -37.94 28.38
C GLY A 14 -10.36 -36.51 28.46
N VAL A 15 -11.47 -36.39 28.40
CA VAL A 15 -12.84 -36.15 28.78
C VAL A 15 -13.01 -35.40 30.12
N ILE A 16 -13.73 -34.23 29.97
CA ILE A 16 -14.65 -33.53 30.86
C ILE A 16 -14.15 -32.91 32.16
N GLY A 17 -14.44 -31.59 32.24
CA GLY A 17 -14.51 -30.85 33.50
C GLY A 17 -15.21 -29.49 33.28
N ALA A 18 -16.50 -29.48 33.59
CA ALA A 18 -17.35 -28.29 33.59
C ALA A 18 -16.92 -27.32 34.70
N GLY A 19 -16.82 -26.04 34.37
CA GLY A 19 -16.58 -24.97 35.31
C GLY A 19 -17.01 -23.62 34.76
N SER A 20 -18.23 -23.27 35.02
CA SER A 20 -18.85 -21.99 34.71
C SER A 20 -18.21 -20.83 35.50
N ALA A 21 -17.77 -19.82 34.75
CA ALA A 21 -17.64 -18.47 35.28
C ALA A 21 -18.08 -17.48 34.19
N ALA A 22 -19.34 -17.10 34.27
CA ALA A 22 -19.91 -16.00 33.50
C ALA A 22 -19.37 -14.69 34.10
N ALA A 23 -18.57 -13.96 33.31
CA ALA A 23 -18.34 -12.54 33.57
C ALA A 23 -19.09 -11.76 32.48
N ALA A 24 -20.24 -11.26 32.87
CA ALA A 24 -21.04 -10.35 32.08
C ALA A 24 -20.32 -9.02 31.92
N LEU A 25 -19.94 -8.67 30.72
CA LEU A 25 -19.72 -7.29 30.34
C LEU A 25 -20.98 -6.79 29.62
N ALA A 26 -21.90 -6.31 30.41
CA ALA A 26 -23.01 -5.50 29.97
C ALA A 26 -22.46 -4.13 29.56
N ALA A 27 -22.24 -3.93 28.27
CA ALA A 27 -22.12 -2.60 27.71
C ALA A 27 -23.48 -2.22 27.13
N CYS A 28 -24.10 -1.25 27.80
CA CYS A 28 -25.35 -0.64 27.43
C CYS A 28 -25.33 -0.11 26.01
N SER A 29 -26.26 -0.57 25.18
CA SER A 29 -26.82 0.28 24.16
C SER A 29 -28.31 0.03 24.10
N THR A 30 -29.05 0.81 24.87
CA THR A 30 -30.46 1.06 24.63
C THR A 30 -30.55 2.24 23.67
N SER A 31 -30.94 2.00 22.45
CA SER A 31 -31.85 2.90 21.74
C SER A 31 -32.63 2.14 20.71
N ASN A 32 -33.85 1.96 21.11
CA ASN A 32 -34.97 1.54 20.31
C ASN A 32 -35.30 2.66 19.31
N SER A 33 -35.28 2.41 18.02
CA SER A 33 -36.12 3.13 17.08
C SER A 33 -36.33 2.34 15.82
N ASN A 34 -37.56 2.14 15.56
CA ASN A 34 -38.25 1.45 14.52
C ASN A 34 -38.15 2.24 13.19
N GLY A 35 -37.93 1.55 12.07
CA GLY A 35 -38.47 1.95 10.78
C GLY A 35 -37.49 2.52 9.75
N GLY A 36 -37.40 1.86 8.62
CA GLY A 36 -37.10 2.47 7.33
C GLY A 36 -35.71 2.10 6.75
N GLY A 37 -35.71 1.23 5.73
CA GLY A 37 -34.52 0.89 4.97
C GLY A 37 -33.78 2.08 4.38
N GLY A 38 -32.54 2.19 4.71
CA GLY A 38 -31.52 3.00 4.12
C GLY A 38 -30.20 2.41 4.55
N SER A 39 -29.35 2.06 3.60
CA SER A 39 -27.97 1.68 3.86
C SER A 39 -27.28 2.90 4.47
N ASP A 40 -27.33 2.98 5.78
CA ASP A 40 -26.57 3.97 6.55
C ASP A 40 -25.12 3.45 6.58
N SER A 41 -24.34 3.83 5.57
CA SER A 41 -22.90 3.73 5.64
C SER A 41 -22.47 4.68 6.75
N SER A 42 -22.25 4.14 7.93
CA SER A 42 -21.70 4.90 9.05
C SER A 42 -20.45 5.62 8.55
N LYS A 43 -20.53 6.94 8.42
CA LYS A 43 -19.40 7.74 7.97
C LYS A 43 -18.24 7.46 8.93
N ARG A 44 -17.13 7.01 8.36
CA ARG A 44 -15.89 6.85 9.10
C ARG A 44 -15.42 8.24 9.53
N ASP A 45 -15.22 8.43 10.84
CA ASP A 45 -14.80 9.71 11.40
C ASP A 45 -13.27 9.83 11.52
N ASP A 46 -12.56 8.71 11.55
CA ASP A 46 -11.11 8.66 11.68
C ASP A 46 -10.48 7.85 10.54
N TYR A 47 -9.72 8.53 9.71
CA TYR A 47 -8.95 7.96 8.60
C TYR A 47 -7.45 7.93 8.86
N SER A 48 -6.99 8.32 10.07
CA SER A 48 -5.56 8.30 10.39
C SER A 48 -4.95 6.89 10.34
N GLY A 49 -3.65 6.83 10.18
CA GLY A 49 -2.92 5.57 10.08
C GLY A 49 -2.82 5.02 8.67
N GLU A 50 -2.60 3.72 8.55
CA GLU A 50 -2.34 3.05 7.26
C GLU A 50 -3.54 3.13 6.32
N VAL A 51 -3.29 3.62 5.12
CA VAL A 51 -4.26 3.68 4.02
C VAL A 51 -4.39 2.30 3.38
N LYS A 52 -5.62 1.81 3.24
CA LYS A 52 -5.88 0.47 2.68
C LYS A 52 -6.93 0.52 1.59
N LEU A 53 -6.61 -0.11 0.46
CA LEU A 53 -7.60 -0.48 -0.54
C LEU A 53 -8.22 -1.83 -0.15
N GLU A 54 -9.55 -1.94 -0.26
CA GLU A 54 -10.25 -3.15 0.20
C GLU A 54 -10.37 -4.24 -0.87
N LYS A 55 -10.44 -3.83 -2.15
CA LYS A 55 -10.79 -4.76 -3.24
C LYS A 55 -9.65 -4.95 -4.23
N PHE A 56 -9.33 -6.23 -4.49
CA PHE A 56 -8.36 -6.65 -5.49
C PHE A 56 -8.93 -7.77 -6.34
N ASP A 57 -8.60 -7.76 -7.62
CA ASP A 57 -8.87 -8.88 -8.53
C ASP A 57 -7.77 -9.94 -8.35
N THR A 58 -8.18 -11.13 -7.94
CA THR A 58 -7.34 -12.31 -7.73
C THR A 58 -7.65 -13.41 -8.73
N SER A 59 -8.37 -13.12 -9.82
CA SER A 59 -8.79 -14.11 -10.83
C SER A 59 -7.62 -14.78 -11.56
N ALA A 60 -6.44 -14.13 -11.55
CA ALA A 60 -5.21 -14.72 -12.11
C ALA A 60 -4.72 -15.98 -11.35
N GLY A 61 -5.21 -16.22 -10.13
CA GLY A 61 -4.81 -17.33 -9.29
C GLY A 61 -4.23 -16.91 -7.93
N ASN A 62 -3.66 -17.87 -7.21
CA ASN A 62 -3.00 -17.59 -5.94
C ASN A 62 -1.71 -16.79 -6.17
N TYR A 63 -1.51 -15.75 -5.36
CA TYR A 63 -0.28 -14.98 -5.37
C TYR A 63 0.93 -15.88 -5.04
N GLU A 64 1.95 -15.81 -5.87
CA GLU A 64 3.25 -16.44 -5.62
C GLU A 64 4.29 -15.33 -5.45
N PRO A 65 4.99 -15.25 -4.30
CA PRO A 65 6.02 -14.23 -4.09
C PRO A 65 7.20 -14.41 -5.05
N ALA A 66 7.91 -13.32 -5.30
CA ALA A 66 9.13 -13.37 -6.08
C ALA A 66 10.23 -14.17 -5.37
N THR A 67 11.03 -14.87 -6.15
CA THR A 67 12.25 -15.56 -5.69
C THR A 67 13.46 -15.02 -6.47
N ARG A 68 14.63 -15.53 -6.18
CA ARG A 68 15.85 -15.17 -6.95
C ARG A 68 15.82 -15.70 -8.38
N GLU A 69 14.99 -16.70 -8.66
CA GLU A 69 14.86 -17.41 -9.94
C GLU A 69 13.70 -16.90 -10.80
N HIS A 70 12.67 -16.33 -10.18
CA HIS A 70 11.49 -15.86 -10.92
C HIS A 70 10.82 -14.65 -10.23
N PRO A 71 10.19 -13.75 -11.03
CA PRO A 71 9.38 -12.66 -10.48
C PRO A 71 8.13 -13.17 -9.75
N ALA A 72 7.46 -12.28 -9.02
CA ALA A 72 6.15 -12.56 -8.45
C ALA A 72 5.13 -12.92 -9.53
N LYS A 73 4.22 -13.87 -9.23
CA LYS A 73 3.15 -14.26 -10.13
C LYS A 73 1.78 -14.00 -9.51
N ASN A 74 0.79 -13.82 -10.37
CA ASN A 74 -0.60 -13.62 -9.96
C ASN A 74 -0.75 -12.47 -8.95
N VAL A 75 0.01 -11.40 -9.17
CA VAL A 75 -0.05 -10.20 -8.32
C VAL A 75 -1.48 -9.66 -8.33
N PRO A 76 -2.13 -9.51 -7.15
CA PRO A 76 -3.51 -9.02 -7.09
C PRO A 76 -3.62 -7.63 -7.71
N LYS A 77 -4.52 -7.47 -8.69
CA LYS A 77 -4.73 -6.19 -9.37
C LYS A 77 -5.67 -5.31 -8.56
N PRO A 78 -5.33 -4.05 -8.27
CA PRO A 78 -6.25 -3.13 -7.60
C PRO A 78 -7.55 -2.96 -8.39
N ILE A 79 -8.70 -3.06 -7.70
CA ILE A 79 -10.01 -2.76 -8.30
C ILE A 79 -10.37 -1.32 -7.97
N LYS A 80 -10.72 -0.57 -9.01
CA LYS A 80 -11.16 0.81 -8.88
C LYS A 80 -12.39 0.91 -7.97
N PRO A 81 -12.35 1.72 -6.89
CA PRO A 81 -13.53 1.95 -6.03
C PRO A 81 -14.68 2.63 -6.76
N ASP A 82 -15.91 2.20 -6.47
CA ASP A 82 -17.11 2.77 -7.09
C ASP A 82 -17.32 4.24 -6.71
N ASN A 83 -16.94 4.62 -5.48
CA ASN A 83 -17.05 5.96 -4.91
C ASN A 83 -15.82 6.86 -5.15
N LEU A 84 -14.94 6.48 -6.09
CA LEU A 84 -13.69 7.20 -6.36
C LEU A 84 -13.93 8.68 -6.73
N ASN A 85 -15.06 8.99 -7.35
CA ASN A 85 -15.40 10.34 -7.78
C ASN A 85 -16.39 11.05 -6.83
N ASP A 86 -16.69 10.49 -5.67
CA ASP A 86 -17.54 11.17 -4.70
C ASP A 86 -16.81 12.39 -4.10
N LYS A 87 -17.48 13.56 -4.09
CA LYS A 87 -16.99 14.75 -3.40
C LYS A 87 -17.15 14.59 -1.88
N SER A 88 -16.27 13.79 -1.28
CA SER A 88 -16.31 13.49 0.15
C SER A 88 -14.90 13.17 0.67
N VAL A 89 -14.75 13.14 1.99
CA VAL A 89 -13.49 12.69 2.63
C VAL A 89 -13.21 11.23 2.26
N GLU A 90 -14.25 10.39 2.24
CA GLU A 90 -14.13 8.99 1.83
C GLU A 90 -13.66 8.87 0.37
N GLY A 91 -14.26 9.63 -0.56
CA GLY A 91 -13.83 9.63 -1.96
C GLY A 91 -12.37 10.05 -2.13
N PHE A 92 -11.93 11.08 -1.38
CA PHE A 92 -10.52 11.49 -1.38
C PHE A 92 -9.59 10.40 -0.81
N TYR A 93 -9.99 9.77 0.31
CA TYR A 93 -9.26 8.63 0.89
C TYR A 93 -9.14 7.46 -0.10
N GLN A 94 -10.23 7.09 -0.78
CA GLN A 94 -10.24 6.00 -1.76
C GLN A 94 -9.34 6.31 -2.97
N ASN A 95 -9.21 7.57 -3.36
CA ASN A 95 -8.25 7.98 -4.38
C ASN A 95 -6.81 7.73 -3.94
N ILE A 96 -6.46 8.10 -2.69
CA ILE A 96 -5.12 7.83 -2.14
C ILE A 96 -4.88 6.32 -2.07
N ALA A 97 -5.86 5.56 -1.57
CA ALA A 97 -5.75 4.10 -1.44
C ALA A 97 -5.53 3.40 -2.79
N PHE A 98 -6.32 3.77 -3.80
CA PHE A 98 -6.21 3.19 -5.13
C PHE A 98 -4.90 3.58 -5.83
N LEU A 99 -4.46 4.83 -5.65
CA LEU A 99 -3.19 5.31 -6.18
C LEU A 99 -2.00 4.55 -5.58
N VAL A 100 -1.95 4.39 -4.26
CA VAL A 100 -0.86 3.67 -3.57
C VAL A 100 -0.82 2.19 -3.97
N ALA A 101 -1.99 1.54 -4.04
CA ALA A 101 -2.09 0.16 -4.52
C ALA A 101 -1.66 0.03 -6.00
N GLY A 102 -1.99 1.02 -6.83
CA GLY A 102 -1.53 1.09 -8.22
C GLY A 102 -0.02 1.27 -8.35
N MET A 103 0.60 2.06 -7.47
CA MET A 103 2.07 2.22 -7.40
C MET A 103 2.76 0.88 -7.06
N GLN A 104 2.22 0.14 -6.11
CA GLN A 104 2.73 -1.19 -5.79
C GLN A 104 2.56 -2.14 -6.98
N TYR A 105 1.38 -2.15 -7.59
CA TYR A 105 1.07 -3.06 -8.70
C TYR A 105 2.00 -2.83 -9.89
N ILE A 106 2.18 -1.58 -10.35
CA ILE A 106 3.10 -1.28 -11.46
C ILE A 106 4.55 -1.67 -11.12
N SER A 107 4.99 -1.46 -9.87
CA SER A 107 6.35 -1.80 -9.45
C SER A 107 6.64 -3.30 -9.48
N MET A 108 5.61 -4.13 -9.29
CA MET A 108 5.75 -5.60 -9.31
C MET A 108 5.52 -6.21 -10.70
N THR A 109 4.74 -5.54 -11.56
CA THR A 109 4.26 -6.13 -12.83
C THR A 109 4.69 -5.38 -14.08
N ALA A 110 5.18 -4.14 -13.93
CA ALA A 110 5.37 -3.18 -15.01
C ALA A 110 4.07 -2.90 -15.81
N ASP A 111 2.90 -3.12 -15.20
CA ASP A 111 1.58 -2.78 -15.74
C ASP A 111 1.02 -1.53 -15.06
N GLY A 112 0.96 -0.43 -15.80
CA GLY A 112 0.45 0.87 -15.33
C GLY A 112 -1.07 1.02 -15.40
N SER A 113 -1.83 -0.01 -15.76
CA SER A 113 -3.27 0.10 -16.01
C SER A 113 -4.06 0.66 -14.82
N ALA A 114 -3.81 0.20 -13.59
CA ALA A 114 -4.47 0.70 -12.40
C ALA A 114 -4.19 2.20 -12.16
N LEU A 115 -2.94 2.64 -12.33
CA LEU A 115 -2.57 4.06 -12.20
C LEU A 115 -3.20 4.93 -13.29
N LYS A 116 -3.33 4.43 -14.52
CA LYS A 116 -4.00 5.14 -15.61
C LYS A 116 -5.51 5.31 -15.36
N GLU A 117 -6.11 4.37 -14.63
CA GLU A 117 -7.52 4.45 -14.19
C GLU A 117 -7.73 5.33 -12.96
N SER A 118 -6.65 5.66 -12.22
CA SER A 118 -6.71 6.55 -11.06
C SER A 118 -6.93 8.01 -11.49
N ASN A 119 -7.22 8.87 -10.52
CA ASN A 119 -7.37 10.30 -10.72
C ASN A 119 -6.05 11.07 -10.51
N ILE A 120 -4.90 10.41 -10.73
CA ILE A 120 -3.60 11.08 -10.65
C ILE A 120 -3.49 12.18 -11.70
N LYS A 121 -2.96 13.33 -11.29
CA LYS A 121 -2.83 14.53 -12.13
C LYS A 121 -1.99 14.28 -13.38
N ASN A 122 -0.87 13.61 -13.24
CA ASN A 122 0.12 13.44 -14.30
C ASN A 122 0.09 12.04 -14.91
N LYS A 123 -0.98 11.68 -15.61
CA LYS A 123 -1.14 10.35 -16.25
C LYS A 123 -0.05 10.03 -17.30
N GLU A 124 0.52 11.04 -17.93
CA GLU A 124 1.63 10.86 -18.88
C GLU A 124 2.89 10.29 -18.21
N GLN A 125 3.16 10.70 -16.95
CA GLN A 125 4.28 10.16 -16.18
C GLN A 125 4.11 8.66 -15.91
N VAL A 126 2.87 8.18 -15.75
CA VAL A 126 2.59 6.73 -15.59
C VAL A 126 3.01 5.96 -16.83
N SER A 127 2.70 6.47 -18.02
CA SER A 127 3.10 5.82 -19.28
C SER A 127 4.61 5.81 -19.45
N THR A 128 5.27 6.91 -19.12
CA THR A 128 6.73 7.01 -19.14
C THR A 128 7.39 6.03 -18.16
N LEU A 129 6.85 5.93 -16.93
CA LEU A 129 7.33 4.97 -15.93
C LEU A 129 7.16 3.53 -16.42
N GLU A 130 6.00 3.19 -16.95
CA GLU A 130 5.73 1.85 -17.51
C GLU A 130 6.72 1.49 -18.62
N GLU A 131 6.99 2.40 -19.54
CA GLU A 131 7.97 2.22 -20.62
C GLU A 131 9.39 2.04 -20.06
N GLN A 132 9.79 2.85 -19.10
CA GLN A 132 11.09 2.73 -18.43
C GLN A 132 11.25 1.38 -17.74
N MET A 133 10.23 0.91 -17.02
CA MET A 133 10.26 -0.39 -16.37
C MET A 133 10.38 -1.53 -17.37
N LYS A 134 9.59 -1.52 -18.44
CA LYS A 134 9.67 -2.50 -19.52
C LYS A 134 11.03 -2.47 -20.24
N SER A 135 11.58 -1.29 -20.48
CA SER A 135 12.90 -1.14 -21.12
C SER A 135 14.04 -1.64 -20.22
N SER A 136 13.87 -1.59 -18.90
CA SER A 136 14.81 -2.19 -17.93
C SER A 136 14.63 -3.70 -17.75
N GLY A 137 13.72 -4.32 -18.52
CA GLY A 137 13.45 -5.75 -18.49
C GLY A 137 12.47 -6.21 -17.39
N ALA A 138 11.75 -5.30 -16.74
CA ALA A 138 10.74 -5.68 -15.76
C ALA A 138 9.45 -6.20 -16.45
N PRO A 139 8.78 -7.19 -15.85
CA PRO A 139 9.21 -7.97 -14.71
C PRO A 139 10.11 -9.16 -15.04
N ASP A 140 10.31 -9.51 -16.32
CA ASP A 140 10.90 -10.79 -16.75
C ASP A 140 12.40 -10.95 -16.42
N LYS A 141 13.16 -9.86 -16.46
CA LYS A 141 14.61 -9.83 -16.20
C LYS A 141 15.01 -8.99 -14.99
N SER A 142 14.07 -8.19 -14.48
CA SER A 142 14.33 -7.29 -13.35
C SER A 142 13.12 -7.26 -12.43
N TRP A 143 13.28 -7.64 -11.16
CA TRP A 143 12.23 -7.64 -10.14
C TRP A 143 12.83 -7.51 -8.73
N SER A 144 12.00 -7.26 -7.74
CA SER A 144 12.39 -7.24 -6.33
C SER A 144 11.58 -8.25 -5.54
N GLU A 145 12.18 -8.77 -4.45
CA GLU A 145 11.46 -9.52 -3.44
C GLU A 145 10.50 -8.57 -2.71
N ASP A 146 9.34 -9.05 -2.35
CA ASP A 146 8.37 -8.40 -1.43
C ASP A 146 8.30 -6.86 -1.51
N PHE A 147 8.33 -6.31 -2.73
CA PHE A 147 8.18 -4.87 -2.91
C PHE A 147 6.82 -4.41 -2.38
N THR A 148 6.83 -3.50 -1.42
CA THR A 148 5.60 -2.92 -0.89
C THR A 148 5.67 -1.40 -0.85
N VAL A 149 4.53 -0.76 -1.18
CA VAL A 149 4.30 0.67 -1.00
C VAL A 149 3.10 0.85 -0.08
N LYS A 150 3.27 1.61 0.98
CA LYS A 150 2.21 1.94 1.94
C LYS A 150 2.15 3.44 2.14
N ALA A 151 0.94 3.95 2.33
CA ALA A 151 0.73 5.31 2.81
C ALA A 151 0.16 5.26 4.22
N SER A 152 0.48 6.25 5.04
CA SER A 152 -0.19 6.52 6.30
C SER A 152 -0.54 7.99 6.40
N LEU A 153 -1.70 8.30 6.98
CA LEU A 153 -2.21 9.65 7.16
C LEU A 153 -2.00 10.08 8.61
N ASP A 154 -1.54 11.30 8.81
CA ASP A 154 -1.15 11.82 10.13
C ASP A 154 -2.36 12.25 10.96
N THR A 155 -3.52 12.54 10.32
CA THR A 155 -4.71 13.08 10.98
C THR A 155 -5.98 12.33 10.59
N PRO A 156 -7.02 12.29 11.47
CA PRO A 156 -8.31 11.67 11.17
C PRO A 156 -9.02 12.23 9.95
N GLN A 157 -8.85 13.52 9.68
CA GLN A 157 -9.54 14.24 8.60
C GLN A 157 -8.53 15.11 7.83
N PRO A 158 -8.75 15.33 6.52
CA PRO A 158 -7.96 16.27 5.73
C PRO A 158 -8.29 17.71 6.12
N LYS A 159 -7.37 18.62 5.82
CA LYS A 159 -7.69 20.04 5.73
C LYS A 159 -8.49 20.26 4.46
N ILE A 160 -9.65 20.93 4.59
CA ILE A 160 -10.56 21.21 3.47
C ILE A 160 -10.67 22.73 3.26
N GLU A 161 -10.38 23.18 2.07
CA GLU A 161 -10.52 24.58 1.64
C GLU A 161 -11.27 24.63 0.31
N GLY A 162 -12.60 24.74 0.39
CA GLY A 162 -13.48 24.68 -0.78
C GLY A 162 -13.45 23.32 -1.46
N ASP A 163 -12.95 23.29 -2.69
CA ASP A 163 -12.79 22.07 -3.48
C ASP A 163 -11.40 21.42 -3.32
N ASN A 164 -10.53 22.01 -2.49
CA ASN A 164 -9.17 21.51 -2.26
C ASN A 164 -9.08 20.79 -0.93
N TYR A 165 -8.61 19.55 -0.98
CA TYR A 165 -8.36 18.68 0.17
C TYR A 165 -6.87 18.43 0.29
N THR A 166 -6.36 18.53 1.51
CA THR A 166 -4.93 18.32 1.79
C THR A 166 -4.80 17.40 2.99
N TRP A 167 -4.04 16.33 2.82
CA TRP A 167 -3.69 15.40 3.89
C TRP A 167 -2.18 15.26 4.01
N GLU A 168 -1.70 15.42 5.23
CA GLU A 168 -0.32 15.15 5.57
C GLU A 168 -0.16 13.66 5.92
N GLY A 169 0.97 13.10 5.57
CA GLY A 169 1.22 11.69 5.83
C GLY A 169 2.61 11.27 5.39
N LYS A 170 2.76 9.97 5.18
CA LYS A 170 4.02 9.34 4.81
C LYS A 170 3.81 8.27 3.75
N LEU A 171 4.81 8.08 2.91
CA LEU A 171 4.97 6.88 2.10
C LEU A 171 6.10 6.03 2.68
N SER A 172 5.82 4.76 2.89
CA SER A 172 6.79 3.73 3.28
C SER A 172 7.00 2.77 2.12
N ILE A 173 8.24 2.58 1.71
CA ILE A 173 8.63 1.64 0.66
C ILE A 173 9.51 0.57 1.29
N ASN A 174 9.17 -0.70 1.06
CA ASN A 174 10.03 -1.83 1.38
C ASN A 174 10.47 -2.50 0.07
N LEU A 175 11.78 -2.67 -0.07
CA LEU A 175 12.41 -3.25 -1.27
C LEU A 175 12.67 -4.76 -1.16
N GLY A 176 12.38 -5.37 0.01
CA GLY A 176 12.73 -6.75 0.29
C GLY A 176 14.24 -6.94 0.57
N SER A 177 14.69 -8.19 0.58
CA SER A 177 16.08 -8.54 0.91
C SER A 177 16.99 -8.61 -0.32
N PHE A 178 16.43 -8.78 -1.52
CA PHE A 178 17.15 -8.81 -2.79
C PHE A 178 16.37 -8.16 -3.92
N MET A 179 17.08 -7.81 -4.96
CA MET A 179 16.52 -7.51 -6.28
C MET A 179 17.21 -8.37 -7.34
N VAL A 180 16.54 -8.62 -8.42
CA VAL A 180 17.15 -9.19 -9.63
C VAL A 180 17.22 -8.09 -10.68
N ARG A 181 18.38 -7.94 -11.32
CA ARG A 181 18.60 -7.03 -12.42
C ARG A 181 19.33 -7.77 -13.54
N ASP A 182 18.75 -7.74 -14.74
CA ASP A 182 19.27 -8.48 -15.90
C ASP A 182 19.54 -9.96 -15.59
N GLY A 183 18.66 -10.59 -14.79
CA GLY A 183 18.76 -11.98 -14.37
C GLY A 183 19.79 -12.26 -13.28
N GLN A 184 20.42 -11.24 -12.71
CA GLN A 184 21.39 -11.40 -11.61
C GLN A 184 20.79 -10.93 -10.28
N ALA A 185 20.78 -11.80 -9.28
CA ALA A 185 20.32 -11.47 -7.94
C ALA A 185 21.37 -10.63 -7.18
N ILE A 186 20.91 -9.53 -6.59
CA ILE A 186 21.71 -8.57 -5.84
C ILE A 186 21.08 -8.41 -4.46
N ASP A 187 21.84 -8.65 -3.39
CA ASP A 187 21.36 -8.46 -2.02
C ASP A 187 21.22 -6.96 -1.69
N ILE A 188 20.08 -6.61 -1.09
CA ILE A 188 19.82 -5.26 -0.60
C ILE A 188 20.26 -5.19 0.86
N PRO A 189 21.23 -4.31 1.21
CA PRO A 189 21.64 -4.12 2.59
C PRO A 189 20.45 -3.75 3.48
N GLU A 190 20.34 -4.32 4.67
CA GLU A 190 19.22 -4.14 5.60
C GLU A 190 18.84 -2.66 5.81
N LYS A 191 19.82 -1.80 6.00
CA LYS A 191 19.64 -0.35 6.16
C LYS A 191 19.01 0.37 4.95
N SER A 192 18.98 -0.27 3.79
CA SER A 192 18.44 0.29 2.54
C SER A 192 17.09 -0.32 2.15
N ARG A 193 16.62 -1.36 2.88
CA ARG A 193 15.38 -2.07 2.53
C ARG A 193 14.13 -1.27 2.81
N HIS A 194 14.16 -0.46 3.85
CA HIS A 194 13.01 0.31 4.29
C HIS A 194 13.29 1.81 4.15
N GLN A 195 12.41 2.49 3.45
CA GLN A 195 12.47 3.93 3.26
C GLN A 195 11.12 4.53 3.67
N GLU A 196 11.15 5.55 4.51
CA GLU A 196 9.96 6.31 4.90
C GLU A 196 10.20 7.78 4.56
N MET A 197 9.24 8.37 3.88
CA MET A 197 9.32 9.74 3.43
C MET A 197 8.02 10.48 3.77
N PRO A 198 8.09 11.69 4.35
CA PRO A 198 6.91 12.51 4.55
C PRO A 198 6.37 13.02 3.22
N TYR A 199 5.04 12.97 3.06
CA TYR A 199 4.32 13.39 1.86
C TYR A 199 3.12 14.26 2.22
N THR A 200 2.74 15.11 1.29
CA THR A 200 1.47 15.80 1.25
C THR A 200 0.64 15.24 0.11
N PHE A 201 -0.54 14.71 0.43
CA PHE A 201 -1.55 14.27 -0.54
C PHE A 201 -2.50 15.45 -0.78
N THR A 202 -2.64 15.90 -2.01
CA THR A 202 -3.57 16.96 -2.37
C THR A 202 -4.59 16.44 -3.37
N GLY A 203 -5.85 16.84 -3.20
CA GLY A 203 -6.94 16.56 -4.12
C GLY A 203 -7.69 17.84 -4.44
N THR A 204 -7.90 18.12 -5.71
CA THR A 204 -8.80 19.18 -6.16
C THR A 204 -10.00 18.52 -6.83
N TYR A 205 -11.21 18.81 -6.32
CA TYR A 205 -12.45 18.32 -6.93
C TYR A 205 -12.93 19.29 -7.99
N LYS A 206 -13.04 18.83 -9.23
CA LYS A 206 -13.44 19.65 -10.35
C LYS A 206 -14.20 18.82 -11.39
N ASP A 207 -15.25 19.37 -11.96
CA ASP A 207 -16.02 18.78 -13.07
C ASP A 207 -16.49 17.34 -12.79
N GLY A 208 -16.85 17.03 -11.51
CA GLY A 208 -17.38 15.72 -11.11
C GLY A 208 -16.30 14.68 -10.82
N THR A 209 -15.02 15.06 -10.76
CA THR A 209 -13.92 14.14 -10.51
C THR A 209 -12.83 14.78 -9.64
N TRP A 210 -11.93 13.98 -9.12
CA TRP A 210 -10.74 14.42 -8.40
C TRP A 210 -9.54 14.59 -9.34
N GLU A 211 -8.68 15.52 -9.02
CA GLU A 211 -7.30 15.61 -9.52
C GLU A 211 -6.37 15.42 -8.31
N ILE A 212 -5.63 14.32 -8.28
CA ILE A 212 -4.79 13.92 -7.14
C ILE A 212 -3.32 14.18 -7.46
N ASP A 213 -2.63 14.82 -6.52
CA ASP A 213 -1.19 15.08 -6.59
C ASP A 213 -0.50 14.65 -5.29
N LEU A 214 0.71 14.10 -5.40
CA LEU A 214 1.54 13.68 -4.29
C LEU A 214 2.84 14.47 -4.30
N LYS A 215 3.13 15.15 -3.20
CA LYS A 215 4.34 15.96 -3.07
C LYS A 215 5.17 15.50 -1.88
N PRO A 216 6.46 15.14 -2.09
CA PRO A 216 7.35 14.91 -0.98
C PRO A 216 7.50 16.21 -0.19
N LYS A 217 7.43 16.11 1.12
CA LYS A 217 7.82 17.24 1.98
C LYS A 217 9.33 17.33 1.97
N THR A 218 9.86 18.30 1.26
CA THR A 218 11.27 18.68 1.43
C THR A 218 11.43 19.20 2.86
N SER A 219 12.23 18.52 3.68
CA SER A 219 12.71 19.13 4.91
C SER A 219 13.39 20.44 4.52
N ALA A 220 12.88 21.56 4.99
CA ALA A 220 13.55 22.84 4.84
C ALA A 220 14.96 22.64 5.42
N SER A 221 15.94 22.53 4.54
CA SER A 221 17.35 22.53 4.89
C SER A 221 17.61 23.83 5.63
N SER A 222 17.73 23.73 6.94
CA SER A 222 18.31 24.79 7.77
C SER A 222 19.68 25.11 7.17
N GLY A 223 19.82 26.30 6.64
CA GLY A 223 21.00 26.76 5.95
C GLY A 223 22.28 26.54 6.75
N ALA A 224 23.18 25.78 6.18
CA ALA A 224 24.59 25.82 6.51
C ALA A 224 25.33 25.92 5.17
N SER A 225 25.87 27.08 4.93
CA SER A 225 26.78 27.37 3.84
C SER A 225 28.06 26.57 3.98
N GLY A 226 28.55 26.01 2.85
CA GLY A 226 29.97 25.73 2.71
C GLY A 226 30.28 24.37 2.14
N GLY A 227 30.85 24.35 0.92
CA GLY A 227 31.75 23.30 0.47
C GLY A 227 31.24 22.46 -0.72
N ALA A 228 31.65 22.87 -1.90
CA ALA A 228 31.54 22.08 -3.12
C ALA A 228 32.32 20.75 -2.96
N SER A 229 31.63 19.65 -3.27
CA SER A 229 32.29 18.38 -3.62
C SER A 229 31.44 17.68 -4.66
N THR A 230 31.98 17.60 -5.85
CA THR A 230 31.46 16.85 -7.00
C THR A 230 31.54 15.35 -6.68
N GLY A 231 30.40 14.72 -6.50
CA GLY A 231 30.24 13.29 -6.38
C GLY A 231 29.01 12.85 -7.15
N SER A 232 29.22 12.36 -8.37
CA SER A 232 28.21 11.75 -9.21
C SER A 232 27.68 10.47 -8.56
N GLY A 233 26.51 10.50 -7.95
CA GLY A 233 25.79 9.36 -7.41
C GLY A 233 24.40 9.35 -8.04
N SER A 234 24.20 8.51 -9.04
CA SER A 234 22.92 8.24 -9.68
C SER A 234 22.03 7.49 -8.68
N GLY A 235 21.30 8.23 -7.85
CA GLY A 235 20.19 7.71 -7.05
C GLY A 235 18.90 7.97 -7.82
N GLY A 236 18.36 6.92 -8.46
CA GLY A 236 17.02 6.94 -9.05
C GLY A 236 15.97 7.09 -7.95
N GLY A 237 15.63 8.33 -7.61
CA GLY A 237 14.46 8.65 -6.82
C GLY A 237 13.22 8.59 -7.72
N PHE A 238 12.20 7.84 -7.30
CA PHE A 238 10.88 7.91 -7.90
C PHE A 238 10.32 9.30 -7.66
N GLY A 239 10.44 10.18 -8.66
CA GLY A 239 9.72 11.45 -8.68
C GLY A 239 8.43 11.26 -9.49
N PHE A 240 7.29 11.34 -8.81
CA PHE A 240 5.97 11.49 -9.42
C PHE A 240 5.62 12.98 -9.50
#